data_4df0b63236cec40586c493918ecf1dfb
#
_entry.id   4df0b63236cec40586c493918ecf1dfb
#
_cell.length_a   1.000
_cell.length_b   1.000
_cell.length_c   1.000
_cell.angle_alpha   90.00
_cell.angle_beta   90.00
_cell.angle_gamma   90.00
#
_symmetry.space_group_name_H-M   'P 1'
#
loop_
_entity.id
_entity.type
_entity.pdbx_description
1 polymer ?
#
loop_
_entity_poly.entity_id
_entity_poly.type
_entity_poly.pdbx_seq_one_letter_code
_entity_poly.pdbx_strand_id
1 'polypeptide(L)'
;WQKVPYTLMGIGYYPYASSTLDKDFTNVYFQLPNDQSNRKLLRQSDFLWASTTDIIYEKYNGGIPLLFNHLFSKLTVSFINTTSITNSDMKNGVQVTNVYNRAIVNLVTGEVSYESSISPQVIQMYYDENRQTAEAIIIPQSVPVGQWINFKYKGRFYHYQLQEPLILESGKEYKITIDLSTVQ
;
A
#
# COMPACT_ATOMS: atom_id res chain seq x y z
N TRP A 1 -29.53 -21.42 -35.56
CA TRP A 1 -28.67 -21.32 -34.41
C TRP A 1 -28.88 -19.94 -33.82
N GLN A 2 -29.54 -19.83 -32.65
CA GLN A 2 -29.60 -18.62 -31.87
C GLN A 2 -28.20 -18.38 -31.29
N LYS A 3 -27.57 -17.27 -31.65
CA LYS A 3 -26.34 -16.82 -30.98
C LYS A 3 -26.69 -16.42 -29.54
N VAL A 4 -26.28 -17.23 -28.57
CA VAL A 4 -26.37 -16.85 -27.17
C VAL A 4 -25.34 -15.74 -26.99
N PRO A 5 -25.71 -14.55 -26.46
CA PRO A 5 -24.73 -13.49 -26.22
C PRO A 5 -23.74 -13.97 -25.16
N TYR A 6 -22.47 -13.97 -25.49
CA TYR A 6 -21.41 -14.29 -24.53
C TYR A 6 -21.21 -13.07 -23.63
N THR A 7 -21.34 -13.30 -22.32
CA THR A 7 -20.96 -12.32 -21.32
C THR A 7 -19.50 -12.55 -20.92
N LEU A 8 -18.69 -11.52 -20.99
CA LEU A 8 -17.28 -11.56 -20.62
C LEU A 8 -17.05 -10.75 -19.34
N MET A 9 -16.05 -11.15 -18.58
CA MET A 9 -15.50 -10.38 -17.48
C MET A 9 -14.13 -9.87 -17.89
N GLY A 10 -13.90 -8.57 -17.73
CA GLY A 10 -12.58 -7.95 -17.91
C GLY A 10 -11.94 -7.65 -16.56
N ILE A 11 -10.68 -8.04 -16.38
CA ILE A 11 -9.89 -7.75 -15.19
C ILE A 11 -8.61 -7.03 -15.62
N GLY A 12 -8.29 -5.92 -14.94
CA GLY A 12 -7.01 -5.23 -15.06
C GLY A 12 -6.35 -5.08 -13.69
N TYR A 13 -5.04 -5.22 -13.64
CA TYR A 13 -4.29 -4.97 -12.40
C TYR A 13 -2.87 -4.48 -12.68
N TYR A 14 -2.29 -3.80 -11.69
CA TYR A 14 -0.91 -3.32 -11.68
C TYR A 14 -0.36 -3.41 -10.25
N PRO A 15 0.93 -3.71 -10.03
CA PRO A 15 1.93 -4.10 -11.04
C PRO A 15 1.72 -5.53 -11.54
N TYR A 16 2.20 -5.80 -12.77
CA TYR A 16 2.12 -7.14 -13.34
C TYR A 16 3.08 -8.11 -12.62
N ALA A 17 2.56 -9.25 -12.19
CA ALA A 17 3.31 -10.31 -11.50
C ALA A 17 3.10 -11.64 -12.23
N SER A 18 4.00 -11.97 -13.17
CA SER A 18 3.85 -13.15 -14.05
C SER A 18 4.04 -14.49 -13.36
N SER A 19 4.78 -14.53 -12.24
CA SER A 19 5.18 -15.79 -11.58
C SER A 19 4.23 -16.27 -10.48
N THR A 20 3.18 -15.50 -10.18
CA THR A 20 2.34 -15.71 -9.00
C THR A 20 0.86 -15.80 -9.34
N LEU A 21 0.53 -15.89 -10.65
CA LEU A 21 -0.86 -16.07 -11.08
C LEU A 21 -1.30 -17.52 -10.89
N ASP A 22 -2.26 -17.71 -10.00
CA ASP A 22 -3.07 -18.91 -9.92
C ASP A 22 -3.97 -19.01 -11.18
N LYS A 23 -4.28 -20.23 -11.60
CA LYS A 23 -5.12 -20.48 -12.78
C LYS A 23 -6.52 -19.86 -12.68
N ASP A 24 -7.01 -19.69 -11.45
CA ASP A 24 -8.36 -19.20 -11.16
C ASP A 24 -8.38 -17.71 -10.80
N PHE A 25 -7.20 -17.04 -10.79
CA PHE A 25 -7.06 -15.62 -10.41
C PHE A 25 -7.57 -15.27 -9.00
N THR A 26 -7.81 -16.28 -8.15
CA THR A 26 -8.37 -16.09 -6.80
C THR A 26 -7.31 -15.89 -5.72
N ASN A 27 -6.06 -16.31 -5.99
CA ASN A 27 -4.95 -16.22 -5.04
C ASN A 27 -3.68 -15.70 -5.73
N VAL A 28 -3.64 -14.40 -5.99
CA VAL A 28 -2.44 -13.76 -6.55
C VAL A 28 -1.56 -13.28 -5.40
N TYR A 29 -0.39 -13.87 -5.28
CA TYR A 29 0.59 -13.48 -4.27
C TYR A 29 1.39 -12.26 -4.73
N PHE A 30 1.39 -11.23 -3.90
CA PHE A 30 2.15 -10.01 -4.15
C PHE A 30 3.07 -9.70 -2.96
N GLN A 31 4.37 -9.64 -3.24
CA GLN A 31 5.37 -9.24 -2.25
C GLN A 31 5.55 -7.72 -2.29
N LEU A 32 5.08 -7.05 -1.24
CA LEU A 32 5.30 -5.62 -1.05
C LEU A 32 6.78 -5.36 -0.75
N PRO A 33 7.46 -4.46 -1.48
CA PRO A 33 8.85 -4.12 -1.19
C PRO A 33 9.04 -3.54 0.22
N ASN A 34 10.06 -4.04 0.93
CA ASN A 34 10.46 -3.46 2.22
C ASN A 34 11.14 -2.08 2.06
N ASP A 35 11.73 -1.84 0.91
CA ASP A 35 12.30 -0.54 0.56
C ASP A 35 11.35 0.22 -0.35
N GLN A 36 10.73 1.26 0.18
CA GLN A 36 9.92 2.22 -0.56
C GLN A 36 10.53 3.64 -0.51
N SER A 37 11.84 3.77 -0.24
CA SER A 37 12.55 5.03 0.03
C SER A 37 12.57 6.01 -1.15
N ASN A 38 12.17 5.61 -2.34
CA ASN A 38 12.08 6.48 -3.49
C ASN A 38 10.72 6.38 -4.20
N ARG A 39 10.37 7.42 -4.98
CA ARG A 39 9.06 7.50 -5.66
C ARG A 39 8.78 6.35 -6.62
N LYS A 40 9.80 5.76 -7.24
CA LYS A 40 9.62 4.63 -8.14
C LYS A 40 9.18 3.39 -7.36
N LEU A 41 9.88 3.07 -6.27
CA LEU A 41 9.57 1.93 -5.42
C LEU A 41 8.21 2.11 -4.73
N LEU A 42 7.91 3.33 -4.23
CA LEU A 42 6.60 3.64 -3.66
C LEU A 42 5.46 3.38 -4.65
N ARG A 43 5.61 3.83 -5.92
CA ARG A 43 4.60 3.60 -6.96
C ARG A 43 4.47 2.13 -7.36
N GLN A 44 5.57 1.39 -7.36
CA GLN A 44 5.56 -0.05 -7.63
C GLN A 44 4.94 -0.88 -6.50
N SER A 45 4.81 -0.29 -5.32
CA SER A 45 4.15 -0.90 -4.16
C SER A 45 2.63 -0.76 -4.21
N ASP A 46 2.11 0.14 -5.04
CA ASP A 46 0.69 0.44 -5.13
C ASP A 46 -0.02 -0.57 -6.04
N PHE A 47 -0.93 -1.35 -5.46
CA PHE A 47 -1.67 -2.35 -6.20
C PHE A 47 -2.99 -1.76 -6.70
N LEU A 48 -3.07 -1.59 -8.02
CA LEU A 48 -4.27 -1.11 -8.72
C LEU A 48 -5.04 -2.29 -9.29
N TRP A 49 -6.34 -2.25 -9.17
CA TRP A 49 -7.23 -3.26 -9.68
C TRP A 49 -8.50 -2.65 -10.28
N ALA A 50 -8.96 -3.25 -11.36
CA ALA A 50 -10.23 -2.94 -12.00
C ALA A 50 -10.90 -4.22 -12.46
N SER A 51 -12.21 -4.29 -12.35
CA SER A 51 -13.00 -5.31 -13.02
C SER A 51 -14.22 -4.69 -13.67
N THR A 52 -14.67 -5.32 -14.73
CA THR A 52 -15.96 -5.05 -15.35
C THR A 52 -16.63 -6.37 -15.70
N THR A 53 -17.89 -6.49 -15.37
CA THR A 53 -18.72 -7.67 -15.64
C THR A 53 -19.72 -7.34 -16.74
N ASP A 54 -20.40 -8.36 -17.25
CA ASP A 54 -21.49 -8.21 -18.21
C ASP A 54 -21.13 -7.50 -19.52
N ILE A 55 -19.87 -7.69 -19.97
CA ILE A 55 -19.43 -7.21 -21.27
C ILE A 55 -20.12 -8.04 -22.35
N ILE A 56 -21.08 -7.43 -23.03
CA ILE A 56 -21.70 -8.02 -24.21
C ILE A 56 -20.86 -7.63 -25.42
N TYR A 57 -20.11 -8.58 -25.98
CA TYR A 57 -19.17 -8.36 -27.09
C TYR A 57 -19.77 -7.55 -28.25
N GLU A 58 -21.04 -7.79 -28.58
CA GLU A 58 -21.73 -7.11 -29.70
C GLU A 58 -22.02 -5.63 -29.46
N LYS A 59 -21.97 -5.15 -28.21
CA LYS A 59 -22.23 -3.75 -27.86
C LYS A 59 -21.00 -2.87 -27.84
N TYR A 60 -19.80 -3.45 -27.77
CA TYR A 60 -18.55 -2.69 -27.63
C TYR A 60 -17.80 -2.64 -28.97
N ASN A 61 -18.15 -1.66 -29.81
CA ASN A 61 -17.36 -1.31 -31.02
C ASN A 61 -16.10 -0.49 -30.69
N GLY A 62 -15.69 -0.45 -29.44
CA GLY A 62 -14.56 0.36 -28.94
C GLY A 62 -13.92 -0.25 -27.71
N GLY A 63 -13.10 0.51 -27.01
CA GLY A 63 -12.41 0.09 -25.80
C GLY A 63 -13.37 -0.24 -24.64
N ILE A 64 -13.05 -1.25 -23.86
CA ILE A 64 -13.78 -1.58 -22.63
C ILE A 64 -13.25 -0.64 -21.52
N PRO A 65 -14.09 0.18 -20.87
CA PRO A 65 -13.65 1.07 -19.81
C PRO A 65 -13.31 0.24 -18.55
N LEU A 66 -12.12 0.46 -18.00
CA LEU A 66 -11.70 -0.10 -16.72
C LEU A 66 -11.44 1.04 -15.73
N LEU A 67 -12.17 1.05 -14.63
CA LEU A 67 -11.95 1.99 -13.52
C LEU A 67 -11.04 1.33 -12.49
N PHE A 68 -9.80 1.83 -12.39
CA PHE A 68 -8.82 1.29 -11.45
C PHE A 68 -9.02 1.87 -10.05
N ASN A 69 -9.01 1.00 -9.06
CA ASN A 69 -9.05 1.32 -7.64
C ASN A 69 -7.74 0.88 -6.97
N HIS A 70 -7.31 1.63 -5.97
CA HIS A 70 -6.23 1.22 -5.09
C HIS A 70 -6.71 0.10 -4.17
N LEU A 71 -6.01 -1.02 -4.11
CA LEU A 71 -6.33 -2.12 -3.19
C LEU A 71 -5.54 -2.05 -1.89
N PHE A 72 -4.40 -1.36 -1.87
CA PHE A 72 -3.60 -1.23 -0.65
C PHE A 72 -3.90 0.11 0.05
N SER A 73 -3.50 0.18 1.31
CA SER A 73 -3.63 1.37 2.14
C SER A 73 -2.43 2.28 1.93
N LYS A 74 -2.63 3.59 1.98
CA LYS A 74 -1.54 4.57 2.00
C LYS A 74 -1.38 5.14 3.40
N LEU A 75 -0.16 5.13 3.93
CA LEU A 75 0.22 5.83 5.15
C LEU A 75 1.00 7.09 4.81
N THR A 76 0.58 8.23 5.36
CA THR A 76 1.28 9.50 5.28
C THR A 76 1.59 10.01 6.68
N VAL A 77 2.85 10.21 6.99
CA VAL A 77 3.34 10.77 8.26
C VAL A 77 3.85 12.18 8.01
N SER A 78 3.23 13.18 8.63
CA SER A 78 3.67 14.58 8.55
C SER A 78 4.46 14.96 9.80
N PHE A 79 5.61 15.59 9.59
CA PHE A 79 6.43 16.12 10.68
C PHE A 79 6.25 17.63 10.76
N ILE A 80 5.90 18.15 11.93
CA ILE A 80 5.71 19.58 12.18
C ILE A 80 6.74 20.08 13.22
N ASN A 81 6.93 21.41 13.29
CA ASN A 81 7.92 22.05 14.14
C ASN A 81 9.35 21.59 13.87
N THR A 82 9.70 21.60 12.60
CA THR A 82 10.88 20.94 12.02
C THR A 82 12.13 21.83 11.97
N THR A 83 12.22 22.92 12.76
CA THR A 83 13.26 23.95 12.68
C THR A 83 14.71 23.46 12.77
N SER A 84 14.94 22.17 12.96
CA SER A 84 16.28 21.57 13.09
C SER A 84 16.39 20.20 12.40
N ILE A 85 15.51 19.89 11.43
CA ILE A 85 15.64 18.64 10.68
C ILE A 85 16.76 18.79 9.65
N THR A 86 17.77 17.94 9.76
CA THR A 86 18.64 17.67 8.63
C THR A 86 17.95 16.65 7.72
N ASN A 87 17.80 16.97 6.45
CA ASN A 87 17.18 16.07 5.47
C ASN A 87 17.82 14.67 5.46
N SER A 88 19.10 14.56 5.82
CA SER A 88 19.81 13.30 5.95
C SER A 88 19.27 12.38 7.04
N ASP A 89 18.72 12.92 8.13
CA ASP A 89 18.16 12.10 9.21
C ASP A 89 16.85 11.43 8.79
N MET A 90 16.00 12.14 8.04
CA MET A 90 14.69 11.65 7.65
C MET A 90 14.70 10.78 6.38
N LYS A 91 15.60 11.08 5.42
CA LYS A 91 15.61 10.44 4.09
C LYS A 91 15.73 8.91 4.14
N ASN A 92 16.45 8.38 5.12
CA ASN A 92 16.62 6.95 5.35
C ASN A 92 16.25 6.54 6.78
N GLY A 93 15.60 7.43 7.52
CA GLY A 93 15.33 7.25 8.94
C GLY A 93 13.88 7.02 9.31
N VAL A 94 12.94 7.12 8.35
CA VAL A 94 11.52 6.90 8.66
C VAL A 94 11.08 5.52 8.19
N GLN A 95 10.56 4.72 9.12
CA GLN A 95 10.16 3.34 8.89
C GLN A 95 8.82 3.07 9.55
N VAL A 96 7.99 2.29 8.90
CA VAL A 96 6.84 1.64 9.55
C VAL A 96 7.20 0.19 9.89
N THR A 97 6.84 -0.22 11.10
CA THR A 97 7.18 -1.53 11.67
C THR A 97 5.94 -2.34 11.98
N ASN A 98 6.12 -3.62 12.26
CA ASN A 98 5.03 -4.55 12.64
C ASN A 98 3.92 -4.65 11.58
N VAL A 99 4.30 -4.66 10.31
CA VAL A 99 3.36 -4.81 9.19
C VAL A 99 3.70 -6.04 8.36
N TYR A 100 2.68 -6.75 7.90
CA TYR A 100 2.83 -7.83 6.94
C TYR A 100 3.05 -7.24 5.55
N ASN A 101 3.95 -7.83 4.77
CA ASN A 101 4.34 -7.33 3.46
C ASN A 101 4.08 -8.32 2.32
N ARG A 102 3.36 -9.41 2.59
CA ARG A 102 2.93 -10.36 1.56
C ARG A 102 1.40 -10.40 1.50
N ALA A 103 0.86 -9.94 0.37
CA ALA A 103 -0.57 -9.94 0.09
C ALA A 103 -1.00 -11.17 -0.69
N ILE A 104 -2.25 -11.56 -0.46
CA ILE A 104 -3.00 -12.50 -1.29
C ILE A 104 -4.18 -11.70 -1.85
N VAL A 105 -4.24 -11.55 -3.16
CA VAL A 105 -5.25 -10.75 -3.85
C VAL A 105 -6.14 -11.67 -4.68
N ASN A 106 -7.45 -11.56 -4.48
CA ASN A 106 -8.42 -12.17 -5.35
C ASN A 106 -8.75 -11.19 -6.50
N LEU A 107 -8.25 -11.46 -7.70
CA LEU A 107 -8.47 -10.58 -8.85
C LEU A 107 -9.92 -10.65 -9.38
N VAL A 108 -10.69 -11.66 -9.02
CA VAL A 108 -12.10 -11.76 -9.41
C VAL A 108 -12.95 -10.78 -8.60
N THR A 109 -12.69 -10.67 -7.29
CA THR A 109 -13.49 -9.85 -6.36
C THR A 109 -12.83 -8.55 -5.96
N GLY A 110 -11.50 -8.44 -6.09
CA GLY A 110 -10.71 -7.31 -5.56
C GLY A 110 -10.44 -7.42 -4.05
N GLU A 111 -10.76 -8.53 -3.42
CA GLU A 111 -10.48 -8.73 -2.00
C GLU A 111 -8.99 -8.93 -1.76
N VAL A 112 -8.51 -8.36 -0.65
CA VAL A 112 -7.12 -8.46 -0.21
C VAL A 112 -7.05 -9.05 1.18
N SER A 113 -6.16 -10.01 1.34
CA SER A 113 -5.72 -10.51 2.64
C SER A 113 -4.19 -10.49 2.72
N TYR A 114 -3.65 -10.71 3.90
CA TYR A 114 -2.20 -10.84 4.10
C TYR A 114 -1.86 -12.25 4.57
N GLU A 115 -0.64 -12.69 4.23
CA GLU A 115 -0.12 -13.98 4.66
C GLU A 115 0.42 -13.87 6.08
N SER A 116 -0.34 -14.39 7.06
CA SER A 116 0.00 -14.35 8.48
C SER A 116 1.04 -15.40 8.91
N SER A 117 1.41 -16.32 8.02
CA SER A 117 2.44 -17.34 8.28
C SER A 117 3.86 -16.79 8.32
N ILE A 118 4.07 -15.58 7.79
CA ILE A 118 5.35 -14.87 7.86
C ILE A 118 5.37 -13.90 9.05
N SER A 119 6.56 -13.58 9.53
CA SER A 119 6.70 -12.55 10.57
C SER A 119 6.44 -11.15 10.00
N PRO A 120 5.87 -10.24 10.81
CA PRO A 120 5.77 -8.83 10.44
C PRO A 120 7.14 -8.23 10.09
N GLN A 121 7.14 -7.29 9.18
CA GLN A 121 8.31 -6.68 8.58
C GLN A 121 8.44 -5.20 8.92
N VAL A 122 9.57 -4.64 8.52
CA VAL A 122 9.84 -3.20 8.54
C VAL A 122 9.84 -2.70 7.10
N ILE A 123 9.11 -1.62 6.83
CA ILE A 123 9.10 -0.95 5.54
C ILE A 123 9.76 0.41 5.66
N GLN A 124 10.80 0.65 4.85
CA GLN A 124 11.43 1.95 4.70
C GLN A 124 10.50 2.86 3.90
N MET A 125 10.12 4.00 4.48
CA MET A 125 9.20 4.95 3.85
C MET A 125 9.91 5.90 2.88
N TYR A 126 9.19 6.39 1.87
CA TYR A 126 9.62 7.51 1.04
C TYR A 126 9.49 8.81 1.82
N TYR A 127 10.54 9.61 1.89
CA TYR A 127 10.51 10.94 2.51
C TYR A 127 10.52 12.04 1.45
N ASP A 128 9.52 12.92 1.49
CA ASP A 128 9.43 14.14 0.68
C ASP A 128 9.95 15.34 1.49
N GLU A 129 11.13 15.82 1.14
CA GLU A 129 11.80 16.92 1.84
C GLU A 129 11.03 18.24 1.74
N ASN A 130 10.33 18.47 0.63
CA ASN A 130 9.59 19.73 0.40
C ASN A 130 8.32 19.79 1.24
N ARG A 131 7.69 18.64 1.48
CA ARG A 131 6.46 18.52 2.26
C ARG A 131 6.71 18.16 3.71
N GLN A 132 7.90 17.71 4.04
CA GLN A 132 8.25 17.13 5.33
C GLN A 132 7.32 15.99 5.73
N THR A 133 7.05 15.11 4.76
CA THR A 133 6.18 13.96 4.91
C THR A 133 6.89 12.67 4.53
N ALA A 134 6.59 11.60 5.25
CA ALA A 134 6.97 10.25 4.85
C ALA A 134 5.74 9.49 4.38
N GLU A 135 5.89 8.74 3.29
CA GLU A 135 4.80 7.98 2.68
C GLU A 135 5.18 6.50 2.52
N ALA A 136 4.24 5.61 2.76
CA ALA A 136 4.36 4.19 2.45
C ALA A 136 3.02 3.61 1.97
N ILE A 137 3.10 2.60 1.13
CA ILE A 137 1.98 1.73 0.79
C ILE A 137 2.06 0.50 1.70
N ILE A 138 0.94 0.12 2.29
CA ILE A 138 0.84 -0.97 3.26
C ILE A 138 -0.35 -1.85 2.87
N ILE A 139 -0.21 -3.16 3.00
CA ILE A 139 -1.29 -4.12 2.80
C ILE A 139 -2.38 -3.88 3.85
N PRO A 140 -3.68 -3.93 3.50
CA PRO A 140 -4.79 -3.90 4.44
C PRO A 140 -4.63 -4.96 5.53
N GLN A 141 -4.59 -4.54 6.79
CA GLN A 141 -4.33 -5.41 7.94
C GLN A 141 -4.67 -4.73 9.25
N SER A 142 -4.79 -5.50 10.33
CA SER A 142 -4.86 -4.96 11.68
C SER A 142 -3.45 -4.80 12.25
N VAL A 143 -3.12 -3.58 12.69
CA VAL A 143 -1.86 -3.27 13.35
C VAL A 143 -2.11 -3.22 14.86
N PRO A 144 -1.37 -4.01 15.68
CA PRO A 144 -1.58 -4.02 17.12
C PRO A 144 -1.09 -2.73 17.80
N VAL A 145 -1.52 -2.55 19.04
CA VAL A 145 -0.96 -1.53 19.95
C VAL A 145 0.55 -1.69 20.07
N GLY A 146 1.27 -0.58 20.18
CA GLY A 146 2.71 -0.55 20.41
C GLY A 146 3.47 0.27 19.37
N GLN A 147 4.77 0.04 19.32
CA GLN A 147 5.68 0.76 18.43
C GLN A 147 5.32 0.49 16.97
N TRP A 148 5.10 1.57 16.21
CA TRP A 148 4.65 1.46 14.84
C TRP A 148 5.52 2.24 13.83
N ILE A 149 5.84 3.53 14.13
CA ILE A 149 6.66 4.34 13.24
C ILE A 149 7.96 4.68 13.94
N ASN A 150 9.08 4.32 13.32
CA ASN A 150 10.41 4.72 13.74
C ASN A 150 10.87 5.90 12.89
N PHE A 151 11.56 6.85 13.51
CA PHE A 151 12.17 7.96 12.79
C PHE A 151 13.45 8.43 13.47
N LYS A 152 14.33 9.06 12.69
CA LYS A 152 15.55 9.64 13.20
C LYS A 152 15.43 11.15 13.25
N TYR A 153 15.79 11.76 14.38
CA TYR A 153 15.76 13.20 14.58
C TYR A 153 16.96 13.64 15.42
N LYS A 154 17.71 14.65 14.94
CA LYS A 154 18.94 15.13 15.59
C LYS A 154 19.93 14.01 15.95
N GLY A 155 20.11 13.06 15.04
CA GLY A 155 21.00 11.91 15.21
C GLY A 155 20.51 10.81 16.15
N ARG A 156 19.35 10.96 16.78
CA ARG A 156 18.75 9.96 17.68
C ARG A 156 17.55 9.29 17.04
N PHE A 157 17.27 8.04 17.45
CA PHE A 157 16.09 7.30 17.03
C PHE A 157 14.94 7.49 18.02
N TYR A 158 13.76 7.70 17.46
CA TYR A 158 12.49 7.84 18.18
C TYR A 158 11.45 6.92 17.56
N HIS A 159 10.37 6.70 18.28
CA HIS A 159 9.26 5.90 17.78
C HIS A 159 7.91 6.51 18.18
N TYR A 160 6.97 6.42 17.27
CA TYR A 160 5.57 6.68 17.52
C TYR A 160 4.87 5.37 17.86
N GLN A 161 4.03 5.40 18.92
CA GLN A 161 3.29 4.24 19.40
C GLN A 161 1.79 4.40 19.15
N LEU A 162 1.17 3.35 18.64
CA LEU A 162 -0.28 3.25 18.62
C LEU A 162 -0.78 2.96 20.05
N GLN A 163 -1.76 3.72 20.50
CA GLN A 163 -2.41 3.51 21.79
C GLN A 163 -3.58 2.52 21.69
N GLU A 164 -4.13 2.36 20.49
CA GLU A 164 -5.21 1.44 20.16
C GLU A 164 -4.85 0.69 18.87
N PRO A 165 -5.42 -0.51 18.64
CA PRO A 165 -5.23 -1.21 17.38
C PRO A 165 -5.75 -0.38 16.22
N LEU A 166 -5.03 -0.36 15.11
CA LEU A 166 -5.43 0.35 13.89
C LEU A 166 -5.77 -0.64 12.79
N ILE A 167 -6.97 -0.52 12.23
CA ILE A 167 -7.38 -1.31 11.07
C ILE A 167 -7.08 -0.51 9.81
N LEU A 168 -6.19 -1.04 8.98
CA LEU A 168 -5.88 -0.50 7.66
C LEU A 168 -6.79 -1.15 6.63
N GLU A 169 -7.63 -0.37 5.99
CA GLU A 169 -8.62 -0.83 5.01
C GLU A 169 -8.14 -0.59 3.57
N SER A 170 -8.62 -1.42 2.66
CA SER A 170 -8.32 -1.33 1.23
C SER A 170 -8.69 0.05 0.66
N GLY A 171 -7.78 0.64 -0.12
CA GLY A 171 -7.97 1.91 -0.80
C GLY A 171 -8.06 3.16 0.11
N LYS A 172 -7.74 3.05 1.39
CA LYS A 172 -7.80 4.17 2.34
C LYS A 172 -6.43 4.81 2.56
N GLU A 173 -6.43 6.12 2.78
CA GLU A 173 -5.26 6.89 3.22
C GLU A 173 -5.37 7.19 4.72
N TYR A 174 -4.28 6.91 5.45
CA TYR A 174 -4.12 7.19 6.88
C TYR A 174 -3.07 8.28 7.06
N LYS A 175 -3.41 9.28 7.88
CA LYS A 175 -2.55 10.44 8.13
C LYS A 175 -2.20 10.53 9.60
N ILE A 176 -0.90 10.62 9.89
CA ILE A 176 -0.36 10.82 11.24
C ILE A 176 0.44 12.11 11.23
N THR A 177 0.30 12.91 12.30
CA THR A 177 1.14 14.09 12.51
C THR A 177 2.01 13.86 13.73
N ILE A 178 3.32 14.03 13.56
CA ILE A 178 4.31 13.95 14.64
C ILE A 178 4.86 15.36 14.88
N ASP A 179 4.61 15.89 16.07
CA ASP A 179 5.12 17.16 16.50
C ASP A 179 6.51 16.98 17.13
N LEU A 180 7.55 17.47 16.46
CA LEU A 180 8.92 17.31 16.90
C LEU A 180 9.31 18.26 18.04
N SER A 181 8.48 19.26 18.38
CA SER A 181 8.69 20.08 19.57
C SER A 181 8.50 19.32 20.88
N THR A 182 7.72 18.25 20.85
CA THR A 182 7.42 17.39 22.01
C THR A 182 8.41 16.23 22.17
N VAL A 183 9.31 16.05 21.21
CA VAL A 183 10.31 14.98 21.19
C VAL A 183 11.59 15.47 21.90
N GLN A 184 11.89 14.90 23.05
CA GLN A 184 13.05 15.26 23.90
C GLN A 184 14.21 14.24 23.74
#